data_a5848b2a3ad7c40406c0c072aa6df6b6
#
_entry.id   a5848b2a3ad7c40406c0c072aa6df6b6
#
_cell.length_a   1.000
_cell.length_b   1.000
_cell.length_c   1.000
_cell.angle_alpha   90.00
_cell.angle_beta   90.00
_cell.angle_gamma   90.00
#
_symmetry.space_group_name_H-M   'P 1'
#
loop_
_entity.id
_entity.type
_entity.pdbx_description
1 polymer ?
#
loop_
_entity_poly.entity_id
_entity_poly.type
_entity_poly.pdbx_seq_one_letter_code
_entity_poly.pdbx_strand_id
1 'polypeptide(L)'
;IGSGLVGSEMCIRDRDRRIELTNRLCYLFVIFLIGCLTGWIYEEIFYWYTEGMLRNRGILYGPWLPIYGVGALGIYAMKPFKKNPAVLFLLSAGITGVVEYIIGWIAIHCFGMHLWDYRGLFGNISGIICVRSVVSFALLGLVFHYLIEPSTERVMGRLSRRAVYGGCSLLAVLLLTDCILSALYRTPITY
;
A
#
# COMPACT_ATOMS: atom_id res chain seq x y z
N ILE A 1 -26.33 -25.46 37.44
CA ILE A 1 -26.74 -25.52 36.00
C ILE A 1 -26.32 -24.20 35.28
N GLY A 2 -25.48 -23.33 35.85
CA GLY A 2 -25.13 -22.03 35.28
C GLY A 2 -23.80 -21.93 34.54
N SER A 3 -22.87 -22.88 34.66
CA SER A 3 -21.51 -22.76 34.13
C SER A 3 -21.35 -23.11 32.63
N GLY A 4 -22.25 -23.90 32.07
CA GLY A 4 -22.20 -24.31 30.67
C GLY A 4 -22.66 -23.24 29.71
N LEU A 5 -23.61 -22.39 30.08
CA LEU A 5 -24.14 -21.31 29.24
C LEU A 5 -23.13 -20.14 29.12
N VAL A 6 -22.46 -19.78 30.21
CA VAL A 6 -21.44 -18.71 30.21
C VAL A 6 -20.22 -19.09 29.34
N GLY A 7 -19.81 -20.37 29.35
CA GLY A 7 -18.73 -20.86 28.51
C GLY A 7 -19.07 -20.86 27.01
N SER A 8 -20.31 -21.18 26.65
CA SER A 8 -20.75 -21.20 25.25
C SER A 8 -20.88 -19.79 24.66
N GLU A 9 -21.41 -18.83 25.41
CA GLU A 9 -21.50 -17.42 24.97
C GLU A 9 -20.13 -16.78 24.83
N MET A 10 -19.18 -17.09 25.71
CA MET A 10 -17.80 -16.61 25.63
C MET A 10 -17.09 -17.18 24.40
N CYS A 11 -17.26 -18.46 24.09
CA CYS A 11 -16.72 -19.08 22.87
C CYS A 11 -17.32 -18.49 21.58
N ILE A 12 -18.62 -18.19 21.56
CA ILE A 12 -19.29 -17.58 20.40
C ILE A 12 -18.75 -16.18 20.19
N ARG A 13 -18.67 -15.37 21.23
CA ARG A 13 -18.14 -13.99 21.15
C ARG A 13 -16.68 -13.94 20.72
N ASP A 14 -15.85 -14.86 21.19
CA ASP A 14 -14.44 -14.95 20.80
C ASP A 14 -14.28 -15.38 19.33
N ARG A 15 -15.15 -16.28 18.86
CA ARG A 15 -15.19 -16.67 17.45
C ARG A 15 -15.60 -15.51 16.55
N ASP A 16 -16.63 -14.76 16.92
CA ASP A 16 -17.13 -13.63 16.13
C ASP A 16 -16.08 -12.50 16.07
N ARG A 17 -15.40 -12.22 17.18
CA ARG A 17 -14.28 -11.27 17.24
C ARG A 17 -13.11 -11.69 16.32
N ARG A 18 -12.76 -12.99 16.30
CA ARG A 18 -11.71 -13.50 15.39
C ARG A 18 -12.11 -13.35 13.93
N ILE A 19 -13.36 -13.65 13.58
CA ILE A 19 -13.87 -13.50 12.22
C ILE A 19 -13.82 -12.04 11.79
N GLU A 20 -14.25 -11.12 12.65
CA GLU A 20 -14.21 -9.69 12.38
C GLU A 20 -12.78 -9.19 12.19
N LEU A 21 -11.86 -9.58 13.06
CA LEU A 21 -10.44 -9.23 12.94
C LEU A 21 -9.84 -9.78 11.65
N THR A 22 -10.12 -11.04 11.29
CA THR A 22 -9.61 -11.66 10.06
C THR A 22 -10.14 -10.92 8.82
N ASN A 23 -11.43 -10.58 8.80
CA ASN A 23 -12.01 -9.78 7.72
C ASN A 23 -11.31 -8.42 7.55
N ARG A 24 -11.06 -7.74 8.67
CA ARG A 24 -10.36 -6.46 8.69
C ARG A 24 -8.93 -6.58 8.19
N LEU A 25 -8.20 -7.59 8.62
CA LEU A 25 -6.82 -7.84 8.17
C LEU A 25 -6.77 -8.17 6.67
N CYS A 26 -7.66 -9.03 6.18
CA CYS A 26 -7.77 -9.31 4.75
C CYS A 26 -8.09 -8.04 3.95
N TYR A 27 -8.98 -7.19 4.44
CA TYR A 27 -9.31 -5.93 3.78
C TYR A 27 -8.10 -4.99 3.71
N LEU A 28 -7.39 -4.80 4.82
CA LEU A 28 -6.17 -3.96 4.86
C LEU A 28 -5.07 -4.53 3.95
N PHE A 29 -4.93 -5.85 3.91
CA PHE A 29 -3.97 -6.50 3.01
C PHE A 29 -4.34 -6.28 1.54
N VAL A 30 -5.61 -6.37 1.17
CA VAL A 30 -6.08 -6.06 -0.19
C VAL A 30 -5.82 -4.59 -0.54
N ILE A 31 -6.10 -3.65 0.37
CA ILE A 31 -5.77 -2.23 0.20
C ILE A 31 -4.27 -2.02 -0.03
N PHE A 32 -3.44 -2.69 0.75
CA PHE A 32 -1.98 -2.66 0.57
C PHE A 32 -1.58 -3.14 -0.82
N LEU A 33 -2.09 -4.30 -1.27
CA LEU A 33 -1.77 -4.86 -2.59
C LEU A 33 -2.25 -3.97 -3.75
N ILE A 34 -3.45 -3.41 -3.63
CA ILE A 34 -3.98 -2.47 -4.62
C ILE A 34 -3.07 -1.23 -4.68
N GLY A 35 -2.63 -0.72 -3.52
CA GLY A 35 -1.64 0.36 -3.45
C GLY A 35 -0.35 -0.01 -4.19
N CYS A 36 0.22 -1.18 -3.91
CA CYS A 36 1.43 -1.68 -4.58
C CYS A 36 1.29 -1.74 -6.10
N LEU A 37 0.17 -2.30 -6.57
CA LEU A 37 -0.13 -2.45 -8.00
C LEU A 37 -0.39 -1.10 -8.67
N THR A 38 -1.16 -0.23 -8.03
CA THR A 38 -1.46 1.12 -8.55
C THR A 38 -0.18 1.94 -8.68
N GLY A 39 0.69 1.87 -7.69
CA GLY A 39 1.99 2.53 -7.72
C GLY A 39 2.88 1.99 -8.86
N TRP A 40 2.92 0.68 -9.04
CA TRP A 40 3.67 0.07 -10.12
C TRP A 40 3.16 0.52 -11.49
N ILE A 41 1.84 0.50 -11.73
CA ILE A 41 1.23 1.00 -12.97
C ILE A 41 1.56 2.48 -13.20
N TYR A 42 1.47 3.30 -12.13
CA TYR A 42 1.79 4.72 -12.21
C TYR A 42 3.25 4.95 -12.64
N GLU A 43 4.21 4.25 -12.04
CA GLU A 43 5.63 4.34 -12.38
C GLU A 43 5.89 3.87 -13.82
N GLU A 44 5.33 2.74 -14.23
CA GLU A 44 5.50 2.22 -15.61
C GLU A 44 4.98 3.21 -16.66
N ILE A 45 3.79 3.81 -16.44
CA ILE A 45 3.23 4.82 -17.35
C ILE A 45 4.11 6.07 -17.35
N PHE A 46 4.58 6.51 -16.17
CA PHE A 46 5.43 7.70 -16.06
C PHE A 46 6.75 7.53 -16.81
N TYR A 47 7.42 6.38 -16.67
CA TYR A 47 8.69 6.13 -17.36
C TYR A 47 8.52 5.84 -18.84
N TRP A 48 7.44 5.19 -19.23
CA TRP A 48 7.11 5.06 -20.63
C TRP A 48 6.94 6.44 -21.31
N TYR A 49 6.32 7.38 -20.62
CA TYR A 49 6.13 8.75 -21.13
C TYR A 49 7.45 9.57 -21.16
N THR A 50 8.30 9.43 -20.15
CA THR A 50 9.53 10.26 -20.00
C THR A 50 10.74 9.66 -20.69
N GLU A 51 10.88 8.34 -20.72
CA GLU A 51 12.07 7.64 -21.24
C GLU A 51 11.77 6.77 -22.48
N GLY A 52 10.50 6.60 -22.85
CA GLY A 52 10.08 5.78 -23.99
C GLY A 52 10.21 4.28 -23.78
N MET A 53 10.49 3.82 -22.54
CA MET A 53 10.72 2.42 -22.22
C MET A 53 9.91 1.98 -21.00
N LEU A 54 9.38 0.75 -21.04
CA LEU A 54 8.82 0.07 -19.87
C LEU A 54 9.99 -0.52 -19.07
N ARG A 55 10.05 -0.20 -17.78
CA ARG A 55 11.15 -0.63 -16.93
C ARG A 55 10.64 -0.99 -15.54
N ASN A 56 10.66 -2.28 -15.20
CA ASN A 56 10.31 -2.71 -13.84
C ASN A 56 11.33 -2.15 -12.82
N ARG A 57 10.98 -1.05 -12.17
CA ARG A 57 11.84 -0.32 -11.21
C ARG A 57 11.72 -0.80 -9.77
N GLY A 58 10.75 -1.65 -9.46
CA GLY A 58 10.60 -2.19 -8.12
C GLY A 58 11.81 -3.00 -7.66
N ILE A 59 12.01 -3.08 -6.35
CA ILE A 59 12.97 -4.01 -5.74
C ILE A 59 12.50 -5.48 -5.85
N LEU A 60 11.24 -5.71 -6.20
CA LEU A 60 10.62 -7.01 -6.39
C LEU A 60 10.53 -7.38 -7.87
N TYR A 61 10.46 -8.67 -8.18
CA TYR A 61 10.30 -9.15 -9.56
C TYR A 61 8.88 -8.87 -10.09
N GLY A 62 7.87 -9.04 -9.26
CA GLY A 62 6.48 -8.81 -9.60
C GLY A 62 6.08 -7.33 -9.63
N PRO A 63 4.83 -7.05 -10.03
CA PRO A 63 4.29 -5.70 -10.16
C PRO A 63 3.89 -5.11 -8.79
N TRP A 64 4.83 -5.11 -7.86
CA TRP A 64 4.59 -4.68 -6.49
C TRP A 64 5.57 -3.57 -6.10
N LEU A 65 5.03 -2.41 -5.73
CA LEU A 65 5.82 -1.35 -5.10
C LEU A 65 5.35 -1.17 -3.64
N PRO A 66 6.01 -1.82 -2.65
CA PRO A 66 5.57 -1.82 -1.26
C PRO A 66 5.41 -0.43 -0.63
N ILE A 67 6.22 0.55 -1.06
CA ILE A 67 6.09 1.94 -0.60
C ILE A 67 4.70 2.52 -0.87
N TYR A 68 4.13 2.24 -2.05
CA TYR A 68 2.77 2.68 -2.40
C TYR A 68 1.71 1.92 -1.60
N GLY A 69 1.97 0.65 -1.27
CA GLY A 69 1.11 -0.14 -0.38
C GLY A 69 1.05 0.46 1.02
N VAL A 70 2.20 0.82 1.60
CA VAL A 70 2.28 1.51 2.91
C VAL A 70 1.59 2.87 2.82
N GLY A 71 1.84 3.65 1.75
CA GLY A 71 1.16 4.91 1.48
C GLY A 71 -0.36 4.76 1.42
N ALA A 72 -0.86 3.72 0.73
CA ALA A 72 -2.30 3.43 0.63
C ALA A 72 -2.94 3.11 1.99
N LEU A 73 -2.24 2.38 2.86
CA LEU A 73 -2.71 2.15 4.24
C LEU A 73 -2.77 3.46 5.05
N GLY A 74 -1.77 4.33 4.90
CA GLY A 74 -1.77 5.65 5.51
C GLY A 74 -2.91 6.53 5.00
N ILE A 75 -3.13 6.54 3.68
CA ILE A 75 -4.26 7.25 3.06
C ILE A 75 -5.59 6.66 3.57
N TYR A 76 -5.72 5.34 3.66
CA TYR A 76 -6.94 4.70 4.18
C TYR A 76 -7.26 5.14 5.61
N ALA A 77 -6.26 5.38 6.45
CA ALA A 77 -6.46 5.91 7.80
C ALA A 77 -7.10 7.33 7.81
N MET A 78 -7.02 8.06 6.68
CA MET A 78 -7.63 9.38 6.52
C MET A 78 -9.12 9.32 6.11
N LYS A 79 -9.72 8.13 6.04
CA LYS A 79 -11.15 7.91 5.73
C LYS A 79 -12.13 8.82 6.50
N PRO A 80 -11.92 9.15 7.79
CA PRO A 80 -12.80 10.07 8.53
C PRO A 80 -12.91 11.47 7.89
N PHE A 81 -11.87 11.90 7.17
CA PHE A 81 -11.81 13.22 6.54
C PHE A 81 -12.32 13.23 5.09
N LYS A 82 -12.83 12.10 4.58
CA LYS A 82 -13.32 11.94 3.20
C LYS A 82 -14.38 12.95 2.76
N LYS A 83 -15.10 13.56 3.71
CA LYS A 83 -16.14 14.56 3.40
C LYS A 83 -15.58 15.88 2.85
N ASN A 84 -14.32 16.21 3.14
CA ASN A 84 -13.68 17.44 2.68
C ASN A 84 -12.48 17.11 1.79
N PRO A 85 -12.62 17.25 0.44
CA PRO A 85 -11.54 16.90 -0.49
C PRO A 85 -10.25 17.67 -0.27
N ALA A 86 -10.34 18.96 0.14
CA ALA A 86 -9.14 19.77 0.37
C ALA A 86 -8.37 19.30 1.61
N VAL A 87 -9.08 19.00 2.70
CA VAL A 87 -8.45 18.42 3.90
C VAL A 87 -7.87 17.06 3.60
N LEU A 88 -8.59 16.21 2.86
CA LEU A 88 -8.12 14.89 2.46
C LEU A 88 -6.85 14.99 1.59
N PHE A 89 -6.81 15.93 0.65
CA PHE A 89 -5.64 16.20 -0.18
C PHE A 89 -4.42 16.57 0.67
N LEU A 90 -4.57 17.54 1.59
CA LEU A 90 -3.47 17.98 2.44
C LEU A 90 -2.97 16.87 3.39
N LEU A 91 -3.88 16.11 3.99
CA LEU A 91 -3.51 14.99 4.84
C LEU A 91 -2.84 13.86 4.06
N SER A 92 -3.31 13.56 2.84
CA SER A 92 -2.67 12.58 1.96
C SER A 92 -1.27 13.04 1.56
N ALA A 93 -1.09 14.32 1.20
CA ALA A 93 0.20 14.92 0.92
C ALA A 93 1.16 14.77 2.11
N GLY A 94 0.69 15.09 3.32
CA GLY A 94 1.50 15.00 4.55
C GLY A 94 1.93 13.57 4.85
N ILE A 95 0.97 12.62 4.86
CA ILE A 95 1.28 11.24 5.25
C ILE A 95 2.16 10.53 4.22
N THR A 96 1.87 10.71 2.93
CA THR A 96 2.68 10.09 1.88
C THR A 96 4.07 10.71 1.79
N GLY A 97 4.20 12.04 1.95
CA GLY A 97 5.50 12.70 2.01
C GLY A 97 6.35 12.20 3.19
N VAL A 98 5.76 12.01 4.37
CA VAL A 98 6.46 11.43 5.52
C VAL A 98 6.89 9.99 5.26
N VAL A 99 6.00 9.16 4.71
CA VAL A 99 6.31 7.76 4.36
C VAL A 99 7.43 7.71 3.32
N GLU A 100 7.34 8.50 2.26
CA GLU A 100 8.36 8.58 1.20
C GLU A 100 9.72 9.00 1.77
N TYR A 101 9.73 10.04 2.63
CA TYR A 101 10.96 10.52 3.26
C TYR A 101 11.59 9.47 4.17
N ILE A 102 10.81 8.83 5.05
CA ILE A 102 11.32 7.80 5.97
C ILE A 102 11.89 6.62 5.21
N ILE A 103 11.17 6.10 4.22
CA ILE A 103 11.62 4.93 3.45
C ILE A 103 12.86 5.28 2.63
N GLY A 104 12.90 6.42 1.96
CA GLY A 104 14.07 6.87 1.21
C GLY A 104 15.29 7.10 2.12
N TRP A 105 15.08 7.69 3.28
CA TRP A 105 16.13 7.90 4.27
C TRP A 105 16.71 6.57 4.78
N ILE A 106 15.85 5.61 5.13
CA ILE A 106 16.27 4.27 5.56
C ILE A 106 17.02 3.56 4.43
N ALA A 107 16.52 3.60 3.19
CA ALA A 107 17.16 2.98 2.04
C ALA A 107 18.60 3.49 1.85
N ILE A 108 18.80 4.80 1.96
CA ILE A 108 20.12 5.43 1.79
C ILE A 108 21.04 5.12 2.97
N HIS A 109 20.59 5.34 4.22
CA HIS A 109 21.48 5.29 5.38
C HIS A 109 21.69 3.89 5.95
N CYS A 110 20.71 2.99 5.81
CA CYS A 110 20.81 1.62 6.33
C CYS A 110 21.29 0.61 5.28
N PHE A 111 20.93 0.84 4.01
CA PHE A 111 21.20 -0.11 2.94
C PHE A 111 22.11 0.44 1.83
N GLY A 112 22.47 1.74 1.86
CA GLY A 112 23.29 2.36 0.82
C GLY A 112 22.61 2.42 -0.57
N MET A 113 21.28 2.29 -0.61
CA MET A 113 20.50 2.22 -1.86
C MET A 113 19.77 3.52 -2.13
N HIS A 114 19.97 4.07 -3.34
CA HIS A 114 19.13 5.14 -3.86
C HIS A 114 18.00 4.52 -4.68
N LEU A 115 16.78 4.43 -4.12
CA LEU A 115 15.62 3.86 -4.79
C LEU A 115 15.05 4.80 -5.85
N TRP A 116 15.23 6.12 -5.67
CA TRP A 116 14.90 7.22 -6.59
C TRP A 116 15.78 8.42 -6.28
N ASP A 117 15.79 9.39 -7.17
CA ASP A 117 16.54 10.63 -7.01
C ASP A 117 15.76 11.83 -7.56
N TYR A 118 15.42 12.75 -6.65
CA TYR A 118 14.72 13.99 -6.99
C TYR A 118 15.63 15.21 -6.94
N ARG A 119 16.95 15.04 -6.92
CA ARG A 119 17.90 16.15 -7.02
C ARG A 119 17.67 16.90 -8.35
N GLY A 120 17.64 18.23 -8.26
CA GLY A 120 17.34 19.07 -9.41
C GLY A 120 15.84 19.35 -9.63
N LEU A 121 14.92 18.68 -8.94
CA LEU A 121 13.50 19.00 -9.00
C LEU A 121 13.13 20.07 -7.97
N PHE A 122 12.13 20.90 -8.34
CA PHE A 122 11.67 22.01 -7.51
C PHE A 122 11.17 21.51 -6.13
N GLY A 123 11.65 22.19 -5.08
CA GLY A 123 11.27 21.91 -3.69
C GLY A 123 11.73 20.53 -3.22
N ASN A 124 12.83 19.99 -3.76
CA ASN A 124 13.36 18.72 -3.22
C ASN A 124 14.00 18.93 -1.85
N ILE A 125 13.86 17.91 -1.00
CA ILE A 125 14.50 17.81 0.31
C ILE A 125 15.39 16.56 0.26
N SER A 126 16.71 16.78 0.34
CA SER A 126 17.74 15.71 0.32
C SER A 126 17.69 14.78 -0.90
N GLY A 127 17.03 15.19 -2.00
CA GLY A 127 16.78 14.33 -3.16
C GLY A 127 15.77 13.21 -2.92
N ILE A 128 15.17 13.14 -1.71
CA ILE A 128 14.27 12.06 -1.28
C ILE A 128 12.81 12.38 -1.59
N ILE A 129 12.36 13.61 -1.34
CA ILE A 129 11.01 14.08 -1.68
C ILE A 129 11.09 15.36 -2.48
N CYS A 130 10.03 15.66 -3.24
CA CYS A 130 9.90 16.94 -3.96
C CYS A 130 8.42 17.34 -4.08
N VAL A 131 8.16 18.60 -4.44
CA VAL A 131 6.77 19.10 -4.60
C VAL A 131 5.98 18.23 -5.59
N ARG A 132 6.60 17.80 -6.69
CA ARG A 132 5.94 16.95 -7.69
C ARG A 132 5.49 15.61 -7.08
N SER A 133 6.36 14.91 -6.34
CA SER A 133 6.01 13.62 -5.73
C SER A 133 4.87 13.79 -4.72
N VAL A 134 4.96 14.76 -3.83
CA VAL A 134 3.95 15.04 -2.81
C VAL A 134 2.59 15.36 -3.42
N VAL A 135 2.54 16.20 -4.47
CA VAL A 135 1.29 16.53 -5.17
C VAL A 135 0.71 15.31 -5.89
N SER A 136 1.56 14.53 -6.56
CA SER A 136 1.12 13.30 -7.24
C SER A 136 0.51 12.30 -6.27
N PHE A 137 1.15 12.07 -5.13
CA PHE A 137 0.61 11.18 -4.08
C PHE A 137 -0.66 11.73 -3.43
N ALA A 138 -0.77 13.05 -3.27
CA ALA A 138 -2.00 13.66 -2.76
C ALA A 138 -3.18 13.46 -3.73
N LEU A 139 -2.95 13.60 -5.04
CA LEU A 139 -3.95 13.30 -6.06
C LEU A 139 -4.33 11.82 -6.10
N LEU A 140 -3.33 10.92 -6.01
CA LEU A 140 -3.59 9.48 -5.87
C LEU A 140 -4.41 9.16 -4.62
N GLY A 141 -4.22 9.92 -3.53
CA GLY A 141 -5.03 9.81 -2.32
C GLY A 141 -6.50 10.14 -2.55
N LEU A 142 -6.81 11.16 -3.35
CA LEU A 142 -8.20 11.46 -3.75
C LEU A 142 -8.77 10.32 -4.62
N VAL A 143 -8.03 9.87 -5.63
CA VAL A 143 -8.44 8.74 -6.49
C VAL A 143 -8.68 7.48 -5.62
N PHE A 144 -7.81 7.23 -4.66
CA PHE A 144 -7.97 6.12 -3.74
C PHE A 144 -9.31 6.17 -2.99
N HIS A 145 -9.62 7.27 -2.32
CA HIS A 145 -10.81 7.38 -1.47
C HIS A 145 -12.13 7.47 -2.25
N TYR A 146 -12.11 8.10 -3.43
CA TYR A 146 -13.35 8.29 -4.20
C TYR A 146 -13.61 7.22 -5.25
N LEU A 147 -12.57 6.49 -5.68
CA LEU A 147 -12.69 5.47 -6.73
C LEU A 147 -12.27 4.07 -6.26
N ILE A 148 -11.04 3.93 -5.74
CA ILE A 148 -10.46 2.61 -5.43
C ILE A 148 -11.15 1.99 -4.21
N GLU A 149 -11.20 2.70 -3.08
CA GLU A 149 -11.78 2.20 -1.83
C GLU A 149 -13.23 1.72 -2.02
N PRO A 150 -14.18 2.51 -2.57
CA PRO A 150 -15.55 2.07 -2.71
C PRO A 150 -15.71 0.93 -3.74
N SER A 151 -14.84 0.86 -4.73
CA SER A 151 -14.83 -0.26 -5.68
C SER A 151 -14.36 -1.55 -5.02
N THR A 152 -13.32 -1.47 -4.19
CA THR A 152 -12.82 -2.60 -3.40
C THR A 152 -13.86 -3.10 -2.41
N GLU A 153 -14.55 -2.22 -1.70
CA GLU A 153 -15.63 -2.58 -0.78
C GLU A 153 -16.76 -3.32 -1.50
N ARG A 154 -17.17 -2.85 -2.69
CA ARG A 154 -18.21 -3.51 -3.50
C ARG A 154 -17.79 -4.90 -3.96
N VAL A 155 -16.56 -5.04 -4.45
CA VAL A 155 -16.04 -6.33 -4.94
C VAL A 155 -15.91 -7.32 -3.78
N MET A 156 -15.28 -6.92 -2.69
CA MET A 156 -15.11 -7.81 -1.53
C MET A 156 -16.45 -8.18 -0.88
N GLY A 157 -17.42 -7.27 -0.87
CA GLY A 157 -18.77 -7.54 -0.35
C GLY A 157 -19.57 -8.56 -1.17
N ARG A 158 -19.20 -8.78 -2.45
CA ARG A 158 -19.84 -9.78 -3.33
C ARG A 158 -19.19 -11.17 -3.24
N LEU A 159 -17.97 -11.24 -2.69
CA LEU A 159 -17.23 -12.49 -2.61
C LEU A 159 -17.60 -13.28 -1.35
N SER A 160 -17.59 -14.62 -1.46
CA SER A 160 -17.74 -15.47 -0.29
C SER A 160 -16.51 -15.34 0.64
N ARG A 161 -16.71 -15.52 1.94
CA ARG A 161 -15.59 -15.49 2.91
C ARG A 161 -14.46 -16.45 2.55
N ARG A 162 -14.80 -17.64 2.03
CA ARG A 162 -13.80 -18.64 1.61
C ARG A 162 -12.96 -18.12 0.44
N ALA A 163 -13.60 -17.45 -0.53
CA ALA A 163 -12.89 -16.85 -1.67
C ALA A 163 -11.97 -15.70 -1.21
N VAL A 164 -12.42 -14.84 -0.29
CA VAL A 164 -11.61 -13.75 0.26
C VAL A 164 -10.39 -14.31 0.98
N TYR A 165 -10.59 -15.26 1.91
CA TYR A 165 -9.46 -15.81 2.68
C TYR A 165 -8.49 -16.60 1.81
N GLY A 166 -9.01 -17.46 0.91
CA GLY A 166 -8.19 -18.21 -0.03
C GLY A 166 -7.38 -17.28 -0.96
N GLY A 167 -8.03 -16.25 -1.50
CA GLY A 167 -7.37 -15.24 -2.32
C GLY A 167 -6.29 -14.46 -1.57
N CYS A 168 -6.60 -13.98 -0.36
CA CYS A 168 -5.61 -13.28 0.48
C CYS A 168 -4.42 -14.19 0.82
N SER A 169 -4.67 -15.47 1.17
CA SER A 169 -3.60 -16.42 1.48
C SER A 169 -2.71 -16.68 0.27
N LEU A 170 -3.30 -16.91 -0.89
CA LEU A 170 -2.56 -17.11 -2.14
C LEU A 170 -1.70 -15.89 -2.48
N LEU A 171 -2.28 -14.69 -2.45
CA LEU A 171 -1.55 -13.46 -2.75
C LEU A 171 -0.45 -13.17 -1.72
N ALA A 172 -0.67 -13.51 -0.44
CA ALA A 172 0.36 -13.39 0.59
C ALA A 172 1.54 -14.34 0.33
N VAL A 173 1.27 -15.59 -0.06
CA VAL A 173 2.32 -16.56 -0.43
C VAL A 173 3.09 -16.07 -1.65
N LEU A 174 2.42 -15.59 -2.69
CA LEU A 174 3.07 -15.05 -3.89
C LEU A 174 3.97 -13.86 -3.56
N LEU A 175 3.47 -12.90 -2.78
CA LEU A 175 4.25 -11.73 -2.36
C LEU A 175 5.47 -12.13 -1.52
N LEU A 176 5.30 -13.03 -0.54
CA LEU A 176 6.40 -13.52 0.29
C LEU A 176 7.45 -14.26 -0.53
N THR A 177 7.01 -15.11 -1.47
CA THR A 177 7.93 -15.81 -2.36
C THR A 177 8.73 -14.82 -3.21
N ASP A 178 8.07 -13.81 -3.78
CA ASP A 178 8.74 -12.77 -4.55
C ASP A 178 9.73 -11.97 -3.68
N CYS A 179 9.35 -11.59 -2.46
CA CYS A 179 10.26 -10.93 -1.52
C CYS A 179 11.51 -11.77 -1.24
N ILE A 180 11.36 -13.07 -1.00
CA ILE A 180 12.48 -13.98 -0.73
C ILE A 180 13.38 -14.11 -1.97
N LEU A 181 12.79 -14.38 -3.14
CA LEU A 181 13.55 -14.53 -4.39
C LEU A 181 14.24 -13.22 -4.76
N SER A 182 13.59 -12.09 -4.62
CA SER A 182 14.18 -10.78 -4.90
C SER A 182 15.33 -10.47 -3.94
N ALA A 183 15.18 -10.79 -2.66
CA ALA A 183 16.26 -10.59 -1.68
C ALA A 183 17.48 -11.48 -1.92
N LEU A 184 17.28 -12.70 -2.46
CA LEU A 184 18.37 -13.65 -2.70
C LEU A 184 19.06 -13.47 -4.05
N TYR A 185 18.33 -13.08 -5.09
CA TYR A 185 18.82 -13.18 -6.47
C TYR A 185 18.78 -11.86 -7.24
N ARG A 186 18.04 -10.85 -6.78
CA ARG A 186 17.93 -9.59 -7.50
C ARG A 186 19.02 -8.62 -7.03
N THR A 187 19.87 -8.19 -7.96
CA THR A 187 20.79 -7.07 -7.70
C THR A 187 19.97 -5.78 -7.56
N PRO A 188 20.19 -4.98 -6.50
CA PRO A 188 19.51 -3.71 -6.36
C PRO A 188 19.78 -2.80 -7.57
N ILE A 189 18.73 -2.22 -8.13
CA ILE A 189 18.91 -1.18 -9.16
C ILE A 189 19.35 0.08 -8.41
N THR A 190 20.64 0.39 -8.48
CA THR A 190 21.20 1.65 -7.98
C THR A 190 21.13 2.69 -9.10
N TYR A 191 20.64 3.88 -8.78
CA TYR A 191 20.59 5.06 -9.67
C TYR A 191 21.76 5.99 -9.42
#